data_fbc3496a1e6d3b2474f11d0f90d11fd7
#
_entry.id   fbc3496a1e6d3b2474f11d0f90d11fd7
#
_cell.length_a   1.000
_cell.length_b   1.000
_cell.length_c   1.000
_cell.angle_alpha   90.00
_cell.angle_beta   90.00
_cell.angle_gamma   90.00
#
_symmetry.space_group_name_H-M   'P 1'
#
loop_
_entity.id
_entity.type
_entity.pdbx_description
1 polymer ?
#
loop_
_entity_poly.entity_id
_entity_poly.type
_entity_poly.pdbx_seq_one_letter_code
_entity_poly.pdbx_strand_id
1 'polypeptide(L)'
;MTTQVLPQNWLETILIRTVRKEDLPALEWGGEFSHFRRVYAEAYERSLQGYSVLWVAELPENGIIAQVFIQLNCNRKELADGIHRAYLYSFRVHPDFRNHGLGSLMVRHVEKDLIRRGFQRLTLNVAKNNLDALRLYLRLGFRIVAAEPGIWSYVDDKGIRQTVEEPAWRMEKKLL
;
A
#
# COMPACT_ATOMS: atom_id res chain seq x y z
N MET A 1 -8.24 -26.02 -11.91
CA MET A 1 -7.47 -24.98 -11.21
C MET A 1 -6.34 -25.67 -10.46
N THR A 2 -5.12 -25.54 -10.94
CA THR A 2 -3.96 -26.13 -10.26
C THR A 2 -3.67 -25.26 -9.05
N THR A 3 -3.98 -25.77 -7.88
CA THR A 3 -3.55 -25.15 -6.62
C THR A 3 -2.03 -25.25 -6.60
N GLN A 4 -1.37 -24.14 -6.85
CA GLN A 4 0.08 -24.08 -6.79
C GLN A 4 0.49 -24.30 -5.33
N VAL A 5 1.09 -25.45 -5.05
CA VAL A 5 1.61 -25.75 -3.71
C VAL A 5 2.85 -24.87 -3.52
N LEU A 6 2.71 -23.84 -2.70
CA LEU A 6 3.83 -22.98 -2.34
C LEU A 6 4.84 -23.77 -1.52
N PRO A 7 6.15 -23.58 -1.73
CA PRO A 7 7.17 -24.15 -0.84
C PRO A 7 6.92 -23.73 0.61
N GLN A 8 7.23 -24.59 1.55
CA GLN A 8 6.98 -24.36 2.98
C GLN A 8 7.59 -23.04 3.50
N ASN A 9 8.66 -22.56 2.85
CA ASN A 9 9.44 -21.38 3.26
C ASN A 9 9.37 -20.24 2.23
N TRP A 10 8.27 -20.13 1.48
CA TRP A 10 8.19 -19.12 0.42
C TRP A 10 8.35 -17.68 0.91
N LEU A 11 7.94 -17.37 2.15
CA LEU A 11 8.15 -16.04 2.74
C LEU A 11 9.63 -15.67 2.87
N GLU A 12 10.52 -16.65 3.03
CA GLU A 12 11.97 -16.42 3.13
C GLU A 12 12.58 -16.04 1.77
N THR A 13 11.90 -16.40 0.67
CA THR A 13 12.37 -16.11 -0.70
C THR A 13 11.79 -14.83 -1.26
N ILE A 14 10.93 -14.16 -0.51
CA ILE A 14 10.29 -12.90 -0.93
C ILE A 14 11.35 -11.81 -1.08
N LEU A 15 11.27 -11.09 -2.19
CA LEU A 15 12.01 -9.86 -2.40
C LEU A 15 11.08 -8.66 -2.29
N ILE A 16 11.30 -7.82 -1.27
CA ILE A 16 10.61 -6.54 -1.13
C ILE A 16 11.52 -5.46 -1.71
N ARG A 17 11.05 -4.79 -2.74
CA ARG A 17 11.80 -3.77 -3.47
C ARG A 17 10.90 -2.63 -3.93
N THR A 18 11.52 -1.52 -4.35
CA THR A 18 10.77 -0.41 -4.94
C THR A 18 10.32 -0.74 -6.37
N VAL A 19 9.20 -0.14 -6.77
CA VAL A 19 8.62 -0.27 -8.11
C VAL A 19 9.57 0.33 -9.15
N ARG A 20 9.75 -0.38 -10.27
CA ARG A 20 10.37 0.10 -11.48
C ARG A 20 9.30 0.46 -12.51
N LYS A 21 9.64 1.28 -13.50
CA LYS A 21 8.69 1.67 -14.54
C LYS A 21 8.07 0.47 -15.26
N GLU A 22 8.87 -0.53 -15.56
CA GLU A 22 8.44 -1.77 -16.21
C GLU A 22 7.50 -2.64 -15.37
N ASP A 23 7.39 -2.39 -14.06
CA ASP A 23 6.46 -3.11 -13.16
C ASP A 23 5.03 -2.59 -13.28
N LEU A 24 4.81 -1.37 -13.79
CA LEU A 24 3.49 -0.73 -13.78
C LEU A 24 2.38 -1.60 -14.37
N PRO A 25 2.56 -2.29 -15.50
CA PRO A 25 1.52 -3.20 -16.01
C PRO A 25 1.16 -4.32 -15.04
N ALA A 26 2.14 -4.86 -14.31
CA ALA A 26 1.91 -5.93 -13.33
C ALA A 26 1.06 -5.48 -12.14
N LEU A 27 1.05 -4.19 -11.80
CA LEU A 27 0.23 -3.64 -10.71
C LEU A 27 -1.27 -3.65 -11.05
N GLU A 28 -1.63 -3.87 -12.30
CA GLU A 28 -3.02 -3.99 -12.75
C GLU A 28 -3.60 -5.40 -12.50
N TRP A 29 -2.78 -6.35 -12.10
CA TRP A 29 -3.16 -7.73 -11.75
C TRP A 29 -4.04 -8.40 -12.82
N GLY A 30 -3.53 -8.43 -14.07
CA GLY A 30 -4.23 -9.05 -15.18
C GLY A 30 -5.49 -8.32 -15.63
N GLY A 31 -5.62 -7.04 -15.31
CA GLY A 31 -6.75 -6.19 -15.70
C GLY A 31 -7.72 -5.86 -14.58
N GLU A 32 -7.66 -6.54 -13.44
CA GLU A 32 -8.54 -6.28 -12.29
C GLU A 32 -8.44 -4.82 -11.82
N PHE A 33 -7.26 -4.21 -11.92
CA PHE A 33 -6.99 -2.84 -11.51
C PHE A 33 -6.57 -1.92 -12.66
N SER A 34 -6.95 -2.23 -13.89
CA SER A 34 -6.65 -1.39 -15.07
C SER A 34 -7.24 0.02 -14.94
N HIS A 35 -8.34 0.18 -14.22
CA HIS A 35 -8.95 1.48 -13.93
C HIS A 35 -8.02 2.41 -13.13
N PHE A 36 -7.00 1.91 -12.45
CA PHE A 36 -6.00 2.69 -11.72
C PHE A 36 -4.71 2.95 -12.52
N ARG A 37 -4.66 2.61 -13.81
CA ARG A 37 -3.46 2.76 -14.63
C ARG A 37 -2.85 4.15 -14.55
N ARG A 38 -3.65 5.20 -14.68
CA ARG A 38 -3.19 6.60 -14.60
C ARG A 38 -2.77 6.98 -13.18
N VAL A 39 -3.48 6.49 -12.17
CA VAL A 39 -3.14 6.68 -10.76
C VAL A 39 -1.75 6.09 -10.46
N TYR A 40 -1.47 4.89 -10.95
CA TYR A 40 -0.17 4.24 -10.74
C TYR A 40 0.96 4.93 -11.50
N ALA A 41 0.72 5.36 -12.73
CA ALA A 41 1.70 6.14 -13.49
C ALA A 41 2.05 7.45 -12.78
N GLU A 42 1.07 8.17 -12.28
CA GLU A 42 1.28 9.40 -11.51
C GLU A 42 2.01 9.13 -10.19
N ALA A 43 1.63 8.08 -9.46
CA ALA A 43 2.31 7.68 -8.23
C ALA A 43 3.78 7.37 -8.49
N TYR A 44 4.08 6.69 -9.59
CA TYR A 44 5.45 6.41 -10.00
C TYR A 44 6.24 7.69 -10.29
N GLU A 45 5.69 8.64 -11.05
CA GLU A 45 6.32 9.93 -11.32
C GLU A 45 6.61 10.69 -10.01
N ARG A 46 5.66 10.71 -9.07
CA ARG A 46 5.86 11.31 -7.75
C ARG A 46 6.97 10.61 -6.97
N SER A 47 7.13 9.30 -7.13
CA SER A 47 8.24 8.57 -6.49
C SER A 47 9.60 9.00 -7.01
N LEU A 48 9.72 9.31 -8.29
CA LEU A 48 10.94 9.83 -8.88
C LEU A 48 11.29 11.23 -8.35
N GLN A 49 10.29 12.00 -7.93
CA GLN A 49 10.47 13.32 -7.34
C GLN A 49 10.75 13.30 -5.83
N GLY A 50 10.71 12.11 -5.21
CA GLY A 50 10.94 11.97 -3.77
C GLY A 50 9.72 12.21 -2.89
N TYR A 51 8.50 12.35 -3.45
CA TYR A 51 7.28 12.57 -2.68
C TYR A 51 6.59 11.29 -2.22
N SER A 52 6.97 10.16 -2.79
CA SER A 52 6.42 8.87 -2.43
C SER A 52 7.42 7.73 -2.58
N VAL A 53 7.12 6.59 -1.98
CA VAL A 53 7.87 5.35 -2.13
C VAL A 53 6.88 4.25 -2.45
N LEU A 54 7.09 3.54 -3.56
CA LEU A 54 6.22 2.45 -3.98
C LEU A 54 6.95 1.13 -3.77
N TRP A 55 6.40 0.27 -2.91
CA TRP A 55 6.97 -1.04 -2.60
C TRP A 55 6.16 -2.16 -3.23
N VAL A 56 6.87 -3.18 -3.71
CA VAL A 56 6.28 -4.45 -4.17
C VAL A 56 6.99 -5.61 -3.49
N ALA A 57 6.26 -6.72 -3.35
CA ALA A 57 6.80 -7.99 -2.94
C ALA A 57 6.75 -8.93 -4.15
N GLU A 58 7.89 -9.54 -4.47
CA GLU A 58 8.08 -10.40 -5.62
C GLU A 58 8.53 -11.79 -5.18
N LEU A 59 7.92 -12.81 -5.77
CA LEU A 59 8.38 -14.18 -5.70
C LEU A 59 9.06 -14.57 -7.02
N PRO A 60 10.17 -15.34 -6.99
CA PRO A 60 10.93 -15.64 -8.20
C PRO A 60 10.12 -16.22 -9.37
N GLU A 61 9.11 -17.05 -9.08
CA GLU A 61 8.32 -17.72 -10.12
C GLU A 61 6.92 -17.15 -10.32
N ASN A 62 6.46 -16.29 -9.43
CA ASN A 62 5.10 -15.73 -9.44
C ASN A 62 5.06 -14.26 -9.83
N GLY A 63 6.20 -13.58 -9.86
CA GLY A 63 6.26 -12.14 -10.06
C GLY A 63 5.76 -11.37 -8.84
N ILE A 64 5.17 -10.20 -9.08
CA ILE A 64 4.66 -9.32 -8.03
C ILE A 64 3.37 -9.90 -7.44
N ILE A 65 3.38 -10.16 -6.14
CA ILE A 65 2.25 -10.74 -5.41
C ILE A 65 1.66 -9.79 -4.37
N ALA A 66 2.30 -8.67 -4.11
CA ALA A 66 1.80 -7.65 -3.17
C ALA A 66 2.39 -6.29 -3.49
N GLN A 67 1.70 -5.25 -3.04
CA GLN A 67 2.15 -3.87 -3.16
C GLN A 67 1.75 -3.07 -1.92
N VAL A 68 2.50 -2.03 -1.62
CA VAL A 68 2.14 -1.00 -0.66
C VAL A 68 2.79 0.32 -1.07
N PHE A 69 2.00 1.38 -1.12
CA PHE A 69 2.45 2.70 -1.52
C PHE A 69 2.49 3.62 -0.30
N ILE A 70 3.51 4.47 -0.27
CA ILE A 70 3.73 5.42 0.82
C ILE A 70 3.83 6.82 0.23
N GLN A 71 2.99 7.74 0.71
CA GLN A 71 3.19 9.17 0.49
C GLN A 71 4.05 9.73 1.62
N LEU A 72 5.15 10.38 1.26
CA LEU A 72 6.02 11.08 2.21
C LEU A 72 5.53 12.51 2.42
N ASN A 73 4.87 13.08 1.41
CA ASN A 73 4.29 14.41 1.45
C ASN A 73 3.05 14.48 0.56
N CYS A 74 2.01 15.11 1.04
CA CYS A 74 0.78 15.37 0.27
C CYS A 74 0.08 16.64 0.75
N ASN A 75 -0.99 17.04 0.08
CA ASN A 75 -1.74 18.25 0.45
C ASN A 75 -2.41 18.16 1.82
N ARG A 76 -2.81 16.97 2.23
CA ARG A 76 -3.37 16.71 3.56
C ARG A 76 -2.25 16.41 4.55
N LYS A 77 -1.79 17.44 5.27
CA LYS A 77 -0.63 17.33 6.18
C LYS A 77 -0.89 16.42 7.38
N GLU A 78 -2.13 16.20 7.75
CA GLU A 78 -2.51 15.21 8.77
C GLU A 78 -2.27 13.76 8.31
N LEU A 79 -2.11 13.52 7.01
CA LEU A 79 -1.76 12.22 6.44
C LEU A 79 -0.24 12.11 6.21
N ALA A 80 0.34 13.06 5.49
CA ALA A 80 1.77 13.08 5.16
C ALA A 80 2.26 14.53 5.05
N ASP A 81 3.24 14.90 5.87
CA ASP A 81 3.68 16.29 6.01
C ASP A 81 5.07 16.57 5.41
N GLY A 82 5.74 15.55 4.89
CA GLY A 82 7.06 15.66 4.29
C GLY A 82 8.23 15.59 5.28
N ILE A 83 7.95 15.56 6.58
CA ILE A 83 8.99 15.67 7.63
C ILE A 83 8.84 14.57 8.68
N HIS A 84 7.68 14.46 9.32
CA HIS A 84 7.47 13.57 10.45
C HIS A 84 6.46 12.46 10.19
N ARG A 85 5.53 12.68 9.28
CA ARG A 85 4.34 11.84 9.06
C ARG A 85 4.29 11.38 7.63
N ALA A 86 4.11 10.07 7.44
CA ALA A 86 3.93 9.42 6.14
C ALA A 86 2.60 8.70 6.09
N TYR A 87 2.08 8.48 4.90
CA TYR A 87 0.76 7.90 4.66
C TYR A 87 0.87 6.63 3.83
N LEU A 88 0.33 5.54 4.36
CA LEU A 88 0.26 4.24 3.71
C LEU A 88 -1.08 4.11 2.97
N TYR A 89 -1.02 3.72 1.71
CA TYR A 89 -2.21 3.52 0.87
C TYR A 89 -1.95 2.45 -0.19
N SER A 90 -2.98 2.07 -0.92
CA SER A 90 -2.89 1.08 -2.02
C SER A 90 -2.18 -0.20 -1.59
N PHE A 91 -2.48 -0.67 -0.39
CA PHE A 91 -1.89 -1.89 0.18
C PHE A 91 -2.73 -3.10 -0.20
N ARG A 92 -2.15 -3.99 -0.99
CA ARG A 92 -2.82 -5.22 -1.42
C ARG A 92 -1.86 -6.40 -1.43
N VAL A 93 -2.37 -7.54 -0.98
CA VAL A 93 -1.73 -8.85 -1.11
C VAL A 93 -2.64 -9.70 -2.01
N HIS A 94 -2.06 -10.35 -3.01
CA HIS A 94 -2.81 -11.25 -3.89
C HIS A 94 -3.53 -12.32 -3.04
N PRO A 95 -4.83 -12.63 -3.32
CA PRO A 95 -5.62 -13.53 -2.50
C PRO A 95 -4.97 -14.87 -2.18
N ASP A 96 -4.24 -15.45 -3.13
CA ASP A 96 -3.57 -16.74 -2.97
C ASP A 96 -2.42 -16.73 -1.94
N PHE A 97 -1.96 -15.54 -1.55
CA PHE A 97 -0.83 -15.35 -0.64
C PHE A 97 -1.22 -14.68 0.68
N ARG A 98 -2.50 -14.46 0.92
CA ARG A 98 -3.02 -13.89 2.16
C ARG A 98 -2.96 -14.87 3.33
N ASN A 99 -3.04 -14.34 4.55
CA ASN A 99 -3.08 -15.09 5.81
C ASN A 99 -1.81 -15.92 6.10
N HIS A 100 -0.65 -15.50 5.58
CA HIS A 100 0.65 -16.13 5.81
C HIS A 100 1.67 -15.18 6.43
N GLY A 101 1.25 -13.97 6.81
CA GLY A 101 2.11 -12.98 7.44
C GLY A 101 2.84 -12.02 6.47
N LEU A 102 2.58 -12.10 5.16
CA LEU A 102 3.23 -11.21 4.17
C LEU A 102 2.87 -9.74 4.41
N GLY A 103 1.60 -9.44 4.71
CA GLY A 103 1.19 -8.07 5.00
C GLY A 103 1.94 -7.47 6.18
N SER A 104 2.09 -8.22 7.26
CA SER A 104 2.85 -7.79 8.44
C SER A 104 4.33 -7.59 8.10
N LEU A 105 4.91 -8.47 7.28
CA LEU A 105 6.29 -8.36 6.82
C LEU A 105 6.51 -7.07 6.03
N MET A 106 5.60 -6.75 5.11
CA MET A 106 5.68 -5.54 4.30
C MET A 106 5.55 -4.27 5.14
N VAL A 107 4.61 -4.23 6.09
CA VAL A 107 4.44 -3.06 6.96
C VAL A 107 5.69 -2.85 7.82
N ARG A 108 6.28 -3.89 8.36
CA ARG A 108 7.55 -3.79 9.11
C ARG A 108 8.70 -3.29 8.24
N HIS A 109 8.75 -3.70 6.98
CA HIS A 109 9.75 -3.20 6.03
C HIS A 109 9.57 -1.70 5.78
N VAL A 110 8.34 -1.26 5.56
CA VAL A 110 7.98 0.16 5.41
C VAL A 110 8.38 0.96 6.65
N GLU A 111 8.06 0.48 7.83
CA GLU A 111 8.39 1.16 9.09
C GLU A 111 9.90 1.35 9.24
N LYS A 112 10.69 0.33 8.96
CA LYS A 112 12.16 0.42 9.01
C LYS A 112 12.71 1.46 8.03
N ASP A 113 12.18 1.50 6.81
CA ASP A 113 12.57 2.50 5.82
C ASP A 113 12.21 3.92 6.26
N LEU A 114 11.00 4.11 6.78
CA LEU A 114 10.54 5.42 7.26
C LEU A 114 11.37 5.91 8.46
N ILE A 115 11.72 5.03 9.39
CA ILE A 115 12.60 5.37 10.51
C ILE A 115 13.97 5.83 10.00
N ARG A 116 14.55 5.13 9.03
CA ARG A 116 15.82 5.54 8.42
C ARG A 116 15.74 6.91 7.73
N ARG A 117 14.56 7.26 7.19
CA ARG A 117 14.30 8.57 6.58
C ARG A 117 14.03 9.67 7.60
N GLY A 118 13.89 9.35 8.88
CA GLY A 118 13.63 10.31 9.95
C GLY A 118 12.13 10.53 10.23
N PHE A 119 11.24 9.75 9.64
CA PHE A 119 9.80 9.84 9.93
C PHE A 119 9.48 9.23 11.29
N GLN A 120 8.49 9.81 11.97
CA GLN A 120 8.12 9.45 13.33
C GLN A 120 6.74 8.81 13.44
N ARG A 121 5.90 8.98 12.40
CA ARG A 121 4.51 8.50 12.39
C ARG A 121 4.14 7.94 11.04
N LEU A 122 3.34 6.89 11.07
CA LEU A 122 2.72 6.30 9.89
C LEU A 122 1.20 6.36 10.06
N THR A 123 0.53 6.92 9.05
CA THR A 123 -0.92 7.03 8.99
C THR A 123 -1.48 6.15 7.89
N LEU A 124 -2.74 5.78 8.00
CA LEU A 124 -3.49 5.10 6.95
C LEU A 124 -4.99 5.35 7.12
N ASN A 125 -5.74 5.12 6.06
CA ASN A 125 -7.19 5.02 6.11
C ASN A 125 -7.60 3.58 5.82
N VAL A 126 -8.54 3.06 6.60
CA VAL A 126 -9.10 1.72 6.38
C VAL A 126 -10.61 1.84 6.30
N ALA A 127 -11.22 1.25 5.26
CA ALA A 127 -12.67 1.25 5.12
C ALA A 127 -13.32 0.63 6.35
N LYS A 128 -14.40 1.25 6.84
CA LYS A 128 -15.09 0.80 8.05
C LYS A 128 -15.62 -0.62 7.96
N ASN A 129 -15.93 -1.08 6.74
CA ASN A 129 -16.40 -2.44 6.47
C ASN A 129 -15.28 -3.46 6.22
N ASN A 130 -14.02 -3.02 6.13
CA ASN A 130 -12.88 -3.92 5.95
C ASN A 130 -12.34 -4.36 7.32
N LEU A 131 -13.05 -5.29 7.95
CA LEU A 131 -12.75 -5.74 9.31
C LEU A 131 -11.43 -6.51 9.40
N ASP A 132 -11.05 -7.24 8.37
CA ASP A 132 -9.81 -8.00 8.34
C ASP A 132 -8.59 -7.07 8.32
N ALA A 133 -8.62 -6.03 7.49
CA ALA A 133 -7.56 -5.02 7.47
C ALA A 133 -7.51 -4.25 8.79
N LEU A 134 -8.64 -3.87 9.35
CA LEU A 134 -8.69 -3.19 10.65
C LEU A 134 -8.02 -4.03 11.75
N ARG A 135 -8.33 -5.32 11.82
CA ARG A 135 -7.70 -6.24 12.79
C ARG A 135 -6.20 -6.32 12.59
N LEU A 136 -5.74 -6.40 11.34
CA LEU A 136 -4.32 -6.41 11.01
C LEU A 136 -3.62 -5.16 11.55
N TYR A 137 -4.16 -3.99 11.25
CA TYR A 137 -3.54 -2.74 11.68
C TYR A 137 -3.55 -2.56 13.19
N LEU A 138 -4.62 -2.97 13.87
CA LEU A 138 -4.67 -2.96 15.34
C LEU A 138 -3.58 -3.87 15.93
N ARG A 139 -3.38 -5.08 15.38
CA ARG A 139 -2.30 -5.98 15.82
C ARG A 139 -0.92 -5.39 15.58
N LEU A 140 -0.75 -4.61 14.53
CA LEU A 140 0.52 -3.95 14.22
C LEU A 140 0.79 -2.70 15.06
N GLY A 141 -0.15 -2.31 15.93
CA GLY A 141 0.02 -1.18 16.84
C GLY A 141 -0.55 0.14 16.35
N PHE A 142 -1.31 0.14 15.27
CA PHE A 142 -2.07 1.32 14.84
C PHE A 142 -3.28 1.52 15.74
N ARG A 143 -3.69 2.77 15.90
CA ARG A 143 -4.90 3.14 16.62
C ARG A 143 -5.79 4.04 15.76
N ILE A 144 -7.08 3.98 15.96
CA ILE A 144 -8.04 4.89 15.31
C ILE A 144 -7.89 6.28 15.92
N VAL A 145 -7.72 7.29 15.08
CA VAL A 145 -7.58 8.69 15.51
C VAL A 145 -8.69 9.59 14.96
N ALA A 146 -9.38 9.21 13.89
CA ALA A 146 -10.48 9.97 13.33
C ALA A 146 -11.36 9.12 12.43
N ALA A 147 -12.59 9.59 12.18
CA ALA A 147 -13.43 9.10 11.09
C ALA A 147 -13.18 9.94 9.84
N GLU A 148 -13.20 9.28 8.68
CA GLU A 148 -13.05 9.91 7.38
C GLU A 148 -14.30 9.64 6.53
N PRO A 149 -14.86 10.64 5.81
CA PRO A 149 -15.96 10.39 4.89
C PRO A 149 -15.57 9.48 3.72
N GLY A 150 -14.28 9.43 3.40
CA GLY A 150 -13.75 8.54 2.37
C GLY A 150 -14.24 8.90 0.96
N ILE A 151 -14.46 10.17 0.70
CA ILE A 151 -14.86 10.67 -0.63
C ILE A 151 -13.61 11.11 -1.36
N TRP A 152 -13.32 10.45 -2.48
CA TRP A 152 -12.20 10.79 -3.33
C TRP A 152 -12.51 10.49 -4.80
N SER A 153 -11.70 11.03 -5.70
CA SER A 153 -11.88 10.81 -7.13
C SER A 153 -10.54 10.52 -7.81
N TYR A 154 -10.63 9.85 -8.93
CA TYR A 154 -9.49 9.57 -9.80
C TYR A 154 -9.95 9.55 -11.26
N VAL A 155 -9.00 9.65 -12.17
CA VAL A 155 -9.25 9.49 -13.60
C VAL A 155 -8.87 8.06 -13.99
N ASP A 156 -9.81 7.32 -14.58
CA ASP A 156 -9.59 5.94 -14.97
C ASP A 156 -8.73 5.79 -16.24
N ASP A 157 -8.51 4.56 -16.67
CA ASP A 157 -7.72 4.24 -17.87
C ASP A 157 -8.34 4.77 -19.17
N LYS A 158 -9.65 5.04 -19.19
CA LYS A 158 -10.38 5.60 -20.32
C LYS A 158 -10.45 7.13 -20.29
N GLY A 159 -9.84 7.76 -19.27
CA GLY A 159 -9.89 9.21 -19.10
C GLY A 159 -11.15 9.74 -18.44
N ILE A 160 -11.96 8.89 -17.84
CA ILE A 160 -13.21 9.26 -17.18
C ILE A 160 -12.96 9.43 -15.68
N ARG A 161 -13.49 10.52 -15.11
CA ARG A 161 -13.41 10.75 -13.66
C ARG A 161 -14.39 9.85 -12.94
N GLN A 162 -13.85 9.09 -12.00
CA GLN A 162 -14.61 8.24 -11.10
C GLN A 162 -14.60 8.84 -9.68
N THR A 163 -15.73 8.77 -9.00
CA THR A 163 -15.85 9.20 -7.60
C THR A 163 -16.11 7.96 -6.74
N VAL A 164 -15.36 7.84 -5.66
CA VAL A 164 -15.48 6.77 -4.68
C VAL A 164 -15.94 7.38 -3.36
N GLU A 165 -16.93 6.73 -2.74
CA GLU A 165 -17.39 7.07 -1.39
C GLU A 165 -17.26 5.81 -0.52
N GLU A 166 -16.31 5.82 0.39
CA GLU A 166 -15.98 4.67 1.21
C GLU A 166 -15.62 5.13 2.62
N PRO A 167 -16.62 5.27 3.51
CA PRO A 167 -16.38 5.71 4.89
C PRO A 167 -15.28 4.89 5.55
N ALA A 168 -14.34 5.56 6.17
CA ALA A 168 -13.11 4.95 6.67
C ALA A 168 -12.77 5.43 8.08
N TRP A 169 -11.88 4.68 8.73
CA TRP A 169 -11.16 5.12 9.91
C TRP A 169 -9.77 5.58 9.51
N ARG A 170 -9.37 6.77 9.97
CA ARG A 170 -7.97 7.16 9.93
C ARG A 170 -7.26 6.56 11.14
N MET A 171 -6.17 5.87 10.87
CA MET A 171 -5.35 5.23 11.89
C MET A 171 -3.94 5.80 11.89
N GLU A 172 -3.28 5.72 13.02
CA GLU A 172 -1.92 6.23 13.21
C GLU A 172 -1.11 5.31 14.10
N LYS A 173 0.17 5.19 13.77
CA LYS A 173 1.16 4.49 14.59
C LYS A 173 2.40 5.37 14.77
N LYS A 174 2.88 5.43 16.00
CA LYS A 174 4.17 6.06 16.32
C LYS A 174 5.30 5.09 15.99
N LEU A 175 6.32 5.57 15.27
CA LEU A 175 7.47 4.78 14.79
C LEU A 175 8.70 4.91 15.70
N LEU A 176 8.65 5.10 16.91
CA LEU A 176 9.72 5.37 17.87
C LEU A 176 9.86 6.84 18.24
#